data_618b4092f505f0d0054b4fcd96e9e763
#
_entry.id   618b4092f505f0d0054b4fcd96e9e763
#
_cell.length_a   1.000
_cell.length_b   1.000
_cell.length_c   1.000
_cell.angle_alpha   90.00
_cell.angle_beta   90.00
_cell.angle_gamma   90.00
#
_symmetry.space_group_name_H-M   'P 1'
#
loop_
_entity.id
_entity.type
_entity.pdbx_description
1 polymer ?
#
loop_
_entity_poly.entity_id
_entity_poly.type
_entity_poly.pdbx_seq_one_letter_code
_entity_poly.pdbx_strand_id
1 'polypeptide(L)'
;APDANNFVNAGVPDGASDTLGHISKTVGLNVPNMAKVGLGNIPRETPLKTVPAEAQPTGYATKLEEVSLGKDTMTGHWEIMGLNITEPFDTFLGGFPEEILTKIEEFSGRKVIREANKPYSGTAVIDDFGPRQMETGELIIYTSADPVLQIAAHEDVIPVEELYKICEYARSITQERPALLGRIIARPYVGEPGNFTRTANRRDYALSPFGPTVLNKLADAGIPTYGVGKINDIFNGSGITNDMGHNKSNMHGVDTLLKTMQLPEFTKGLSFTNLVDFDAMYGHRRNAQGYRDCLEDFDKRMPEILESMKEDDLLLITADHGNDPTYTGTDH
;
A
#
# COMPACT_ATOMS: atom_id res chain seq x y z
N ALA A 1 12.91 -7.77 -3.48
CA ALA A 1 14.02 -8.71 -3.26
C ALA A 1 13.69 -9.63 -2.08
N PRO A 2 14.14 -10.88 -2.06
CA PRO A 2 13.91 -11.76 -0.93
C PRO A 2 14.61 -11.22 0.31
N ASP A 3 13.91 -11.18 1.43
CA ASP A 3 14.43 -10.77 2.73
C ASP A 3 14.40 -11.94 3.72
N ALA A 4 15.35 -12.84 3.56
CA ALA A 4 15.43 -14.07 4.34
C ALA A 4 15.64 -13.88 5.84
N ASN A 5 16.15 -12.72 6.25
CA ASN A 5 16.67 -12.55 7.60
C ASN A 5 15.72 -11.78 8.52
N ASN A 6 14.86 -10.94 7.95
CA ASN A 6 14.07 -10.00 8.73
C ASN A 6 12.62 -10.45 8.94
N PHE A 7 12.10 -11.37 8.11
CA PHE A 7 10.69 -11.71 8.13
C PHE A 7 10.45 -13.21 8.08
N VAL A 8 9.51 -13.65 8.90
CA VAL A 8 8.95 -15.01 8.89
C VAL A 8 7.46 -14.86 8.71
N ASN A 9 6.94 -15.24 7.55
CA ASN A 9 5.51 -15.25 7.28
C ASN A 9 4.95 -16.63 7.58
N ALA A 10 4.00 -16.72 8.53
CA ALA A 10 3.39 -17.99 8.96
C ALA A 10 4.42 -19.11 9.27
N GLY A 11 5.58 -18.77 9.83
CA GLY A 11 6.66 -19.70 10.13
C GLY A 11 7.52 -20.10 8.93
N VAL A 12 7.33 -19.48 7.77
CA VAL A 12 8.11 -19.74 6.54
C VAL A 12 8.99 -18.53 6.26
N PRO A 13 10.32 -18.68 6.13
CA PRO A 13 11.21 -17.58 5.81
C PRO A 13 10.92 -16.97 4.42
N ASP A 14 10.89 -15.64 4.31
CA ASP A 14 10.67 -14.91 3.04
C ASP A 14 11.82 -15.07 2.03
N GLY A 15 12.94 -15.61 2.42
CA GLY A 15 14.15 -15.71 1.60
C GLY A 15 14.02 -16.50 0.29
N ALA A 16 12.92 -17.21 0.09
CA ALA A 16 12.63 -17.90 -1.16
C ALA A 16 11.73 -17.09 -2.12
N SER A 17 11.22 -15.94 -1.69
CA SER A 17 10.38 -15.07 -2.54
C SER A 17 11.22 -14.35 -3.60
N ASP A 18 10.71 -14.24 -4.81
CA ASP A 18 11.33 -13.52 -5.93
C ASP A 18 10.29 -13.11 -6.96
N THR A 19 9.62 -12.01 -6.72
CA THR A 19 8.48 -11.54 -7.53
C THR A 19 8.74 -11.60 -9.03
N LEU A 20 9.74 -10.88 -9.52
CA LEU A 20 10.04 -10.84 -10.97
C LEU A 20 10.63 -12.15 -11.49
N GLY A 21 11.51 -12.79 -10.71
CA GLY A 21 12.14 -14.05 -11.09
C GLY A 21 11.13 -15.18 -11.24
N HIS A 22 10.22 -15.29 -10.28
CA HIS A 22 9.19 -16.33 -10.32
C HIS A 22 8.14 -16.07 -11.39
N ILE A 23 7.72 -14.83 -11.62
CA ILE A 23 6.84 -14.48 -12.74
C ILE A 23 7.51 -14.85 -14.06
N SER A 24 8.75 -14.40 -14.29
CA SER A 24 9.51 -14.71 -15.50
C SER A 24 9.69 -16.22 -15.73
N LYS A 25 9.89 -16.98 -14.65
CA LYS A 25 10.06 -18.45 -14.69
C LYS A 25 8.76 -19.19 -14.96
N THR A 26 7.66 -18.76 -14.33
CA THR A 26 6.39 -19.51 -14.26
C THR A 26 5.49 -19.21 -15.45
N VAL A 27 5.32 -17.94 -15.81
CA VAL A 27 4.39 -17.49 -16.86
C VAL A 27 5.08 -16.77 -18.02
N GLY A 28 6.39 -16.54 -17.91
CA GLY A 28 7.14 -15.72 -18.85
C GLY A 28 6.85 -14.22 -18.64
N LEU A 29 7.67 -13.36 -19.22
CA LEU A 29 7.53 -11.92 -19.15
C LEU A 29 8.07 -11.30 -20.45
N ASN A 30 7.24 -10.55 -21.15
CA ASN A 30 7.60 -9.89 -22.40
C ASN A 30 7.52 -8.36 -22.22
N VAL A 31 8.63 -7.77 -21.84
CA VAL A 31 8.74 -6.34 -21.49
C VAL A 31 9.93 -5.70 -22.22
N PRO A 32 9.84 -5.58 -23.56
CA PRO A 32 10.96 -5.15 -24.40
C PRO A 32 11.43 -3.73 -24.10
N ASN A 33 10.55 -2.81 -23.68
CA ASN A 33 10.91 -1.44 -23.36
C ASN A 33 11.65 -1.36 -22.01
N MET A 34 11.17 -2.04 -20.98
CA MET A 34 11.89 -2.17 -19.71
C MET A 34 13.21 -2.94 -19.88
N ALA A 35 13.26 -3.97 -20.74
CA ALA A 35 14.51 -4.66 -21.08
C ALA A 35 15.51 -3.70 -21.69
N LYS A 36 15.09 -2.85 -22.63
CA LYS A 36 15.95 -1.85 -23.29
C LYS A 36 16.52 -0.81 -22.33
N VAL A 37 15.76 -0.43 -21.29
CA VAL A 37 16.30 0.47 -20.23
C VAL A 37 17.15 -0.27 -19.20
N GLY A 38 17.20 -1.61 -19.21
CA GLY A 38 18.12 -2.38 -18.41
C GLY A 38 17.50 -3.29 -17.35
N LEU A 39 16.22 -3.60 -17.39
CA LEU A 39 15.59 -4.48 -16.39
C LEU A 39 16.32 -5.81 -16.24
N GLY A 40 16.75 -6.44 -17.35
CA GLY A 40 17.53 -7.69 -17.36
C GLY A 40 18.96 -7.54 -16.84
N ASN A 41 19.45 -6.30 -16.69
CA ASN A 41 20.80 -6.01 -16.20
C ASN A 41 20.87 -5.85 -14.67
N ILE A 42 19.74 -5.87 -13.97
CA ILE A 42 19.74 -5.82 -12.50
C ILE A 42 20.55 -6.99 -11.96
N PRO A 43 21.56 -6.75 -11.09
CA PRO A 43 22.37 -7.82 -10.50
C PRO A 43 21.52 -8.82 -9.71
N ARG A 44 21.50 -10.08 -10.15
CA ARG A 44 20.69 -11.15 -9.56
C ARG A 44 21.50 -12.45 -9.54
N GLU A 45 21.26 -13.29 -8.53
CA GLU A 45 21.83 -14.65 -8.50
C GLU A 45 21.31 -15.49 -9.66
N THR A 46 20.00 -15.40 -9.93
CA THR A 46 19.36 -16.05 -11.05
C THR A 46 18.82 -15.00 -12.03
N PRO A 47 19.33 -14.94 -13.27
CA PRO A 47 18.81 -14.04 -14.29
C PRO A 47 17.31 -14.26 -14.58
N LEU A 48 16.63 -13.21 -15.00
CA LEU A 48 15.24 -13.33 -15.45
C LEU A 48 15.22 -14.22 -16.71
N LYS A 49 14.40 -15.27 -16.69
CA LYS A 49 14.39 -16.30 -17.73
C LYS A 49 14.03 -15.76 -19.13
N THR A 50 13.13 -14.78 -19.17
CA THR A 50 12.57 -14.27 -20.45
C THR A 50 12.93 -12.80 -20.70
N VAL A 51 13.73 -12.17 -19.83
CA VAL A 51 14.20 -10.79 -19.97
C VAL A 51 15.73 -10.81 -19.94
N PRO A 52 16.40 -11.01 -21.08
CA PRO A 52 17.87 -11.06 -21.11
C PRO A 52 18.48 -9.69 -20.77
N ALA A 53 19.71 -9.70 -20.32
CA ALA A 53 20.48 -8.48 -20.15
C ALA A 53 20.70 -7.78 -21.51
N GLU A 54 20.50 -6.46 -21.53
CA GLU A 54 20.73 -5.63 -22.70
C GLU A 54 22.23 -5.25 -22.77
N ALA A 55 22.84 -5.41 -23.94
CA ALA A 55 24.26 -5.11 -24.12
C ALA A 55 24.57 -3.61 -24.06
N GLN A 56 23.62 -2.78 -24.50
CA GLN A 56 23.70 -1.32 -24.49
C GLN A 56 22.41 -0.71 -23.93
N PRO A 57 22.17 -0.85 -22.62
CA PRO A 57 20.95 -0.31 -22.01
C PRO A 57 20.92 1.21 -22.12
N THR A 58 19.73 1.76 -22.35
CA THR A 58 19.53 3.21 -22.41
C THR A 58 19.35 3.85 -21.02
N GLY A 59 19.30 3.04 -19.96
CA GLY A 59 19.20 3.46 -18.57
C GLY A 59 20.20 2.73 -17.68
N TYR A 60 20.10 2.96 -16.39
CA TYR A 60 20.92 2.31 -15.37
C TYR A 60 20.05 1.34 -14.56
N ALA A 61 20.53 0.12 -14.40
CA ALA A 61 19.89 -0.89 -13.58
C ALA A 61 20.75 -1.19 -12.35
N THR A 62 20.15 -1.14 -11.18
CA THR A 62 20.86 -1.42 -9.93
C THR A 62 19.97 -2.19 -8.96
N LYS A 63 20.57 -2.73 -7.93
CA LYS A 63 19.92 -3.36 -6.79
C LYS A 63 20.15 -2.48 -5.56
N LEU A 64 19.07 -2.11 -4.90
CA LEU A 64 19.11 -1.42 -3.61
C LEU A 64 18.73 -2.41 -2.52
N GLU A 65 19.37 -2.30 -1.36
CA GLU A 65 19.04 -3.06 -0.17
C GLU A 65 18.15 -2.20 0.73
N GLU A 66 17.01 -2.74 1.12
CA GLU A 66 16.14 -2.10 2.08
C GLU A 66 16.75 -2.18 3.48
N VAL A 67 16.77 -1.07 4.19
CA VAL A 67 17.37 -0.95 5.54
C VAL A 67 16.28 -0.95 6.62
N SER A 68 15.07 -0.52 6.27
CA SER A 68 13.91 -0.51 7.16
C SER A 68 13.48 -1.92 7.55
N LEU A 69 12.94 -2.07 8.76
CA LEU A 69 12.53 -3.35 9.31
C LEU A 69 11.06 -3.74 9.00
N GLY A 70 10.34 -2.94 8.25
CA GLY A 70 9.00 -3.24 7.78
C GLY A 70 9.02 -3.78 6.35
N LYS A 71 7.95 -4.43 5.90
CA LYS A 71 7.77 -4.89 4.51
C LYS A 71 6.41 -4.47 3.94
N ASP A 72 5.80 -3.49 4.57
CA ASP A 72 4.52 -2.93 4.17
C ASP A 72 4.69 -1.68 3.29
N THR A 73 3.61 -1.31 2.62
CA THR A 73 3.57 -0.16 1.70
C THR A 73 4.11 1.14 2.31
N MET A 74 3.79 1.42 3.59
CA MET A 74 4.25 2.67 4.24
C MET A 74 5.75 2.62 4.44
N THR A 75 6.28 1.52 4.94
CA THR A 75 7.71 1.31 5.16
C THR A 75 8.51 1.54 3.88
N GLY A 76 8.15 0.85 2.80
CA GLY A 76 8.87 0.97 1.52
C GLY A 76 8.81 2.38 0.94
N HIS A 77 7.63 3.01 0.91
CA HIS A 77 7.49 4.38 0.39
C HIS A 77 8.24 5.41 1.24
N TRP A 78 8.19 5.29 2.57
CA TRP A 78 8.90 6.21 3.44
C TRP A 78 10.41 6.06 3.31
N GLU A 79 10.92 4.83 3.15
CA GLU A 79 12.34 4.59 2.90
C GLU A 79 12.80 5.14 1.55
N ILE A 80 12.03 4.97 0.47
CA ILE A 80 12.29 5.60 -0.83
C ILE A 80 12.45 7.12 -0.67
N MET A 81 11.68 7.74 0.23
CA MET A 81 11.76 9.17 0.55
C MET A 81 12.72 9.51 1.69
N GLY A 82 13.60 8.59 2.07
CA GLY A 82 14.73 8.82 2.98
C GLY A 82 14.42 8.73 4.47
N LEU A 83 13.30 8.08 4.85
CA LEU A 83 12.94 7.84 6.24
C LEU A 83 13.09 6.35 6.57
N ASN A 84 14.13 6.01 7.34
CA ASN A 84 14.38 4.64 7.76
C ASN A 84 13.47 4.25 8.95
N ILE A 85 12.79 3.12 8.82
CA ILE A 85 11.90 2.53 9.83
C ILE A 85 12.70 1.50 10.64
N THR A 86 13.10 1.88 11.84
CA THR A 86 13.90 1.02 12.75
C THR A 86 13.04 0.07 13.58
N GLU A 87 11.73 0.30 13.66
CA GLU A 87 10.77 -0.54 14.35
C GLU A 87 9.60 -0.84 13.43
N PRO A 88 9.33 -2.12 13.07
CA PRO A 88 8.24 -2.47 12.19
C PRO A 88 6.89 -2.13 12.85
N PHE A 89 5.88 -1.88 12.06
CA PHE A 89 4.51 -1.73 12.54
C PHE A 89 4.02 -3.02 13.20
N ASP A 90 3.17 -2.87 14.22
CA ASP A 90 2.59 -4.02 14.90
C ASP A 90 1.46 -4.64 14.09
N THR A 91 1.43 -5.95 14.01
CA THR A 91 0.34 -6.73 13.44
C THR A 91 -0.33 -7.57 14.54
N PHE A 92 -1.64 -7.68 14.49
CA PHE A 92 -2.43 -8.29 15.56
C PHE A 92 -3.21 -9.51 15.06
N LEU A 93 -2.48 -10.52 14.56
CA LEU A 93 -3.10 -11.75 14.06
C LEU A 93 -3.89 -12.52 15.13
N GLY A 94 -3.59 -12.32 16.41
CA GLY A 94 -4.35 -12.85 17.55
C GLY A 94 -5.45 -11.91 18.08
N GLY A 95 -5.67 -10.77 17.41
CA GLY A 95 -6.56 -9.71 17.88
C GLY A 95 -5.84 -8.64 18.71
N PHE A 96 -6.45 -7.46 18.79
CA PHE A 96 -5.92 -6.32 19.56
C PHE A 96 -5.94 -6.60 21.07
N PRO A 97 -4.97 -6.06 21.81
CA PRO A 97 -4.96 -6.14 23.26
C PRO A 97 -6.23 -5.54 23.89
N GLU A 98 -6.69 -6.14 24.99
CA GLU A 98 -7.91 -5.69 25.69
C GLU A 98 -7.80 -4.22 26.14
N GLU A 99 -6.61 -3.73 26.46
CA GLU A 99 -6.36 -2.33 26.81
C GLU A 99 -6.79 -1.37 25.68
N ILE A 100 -6.50 -1.69 24.44
CA ILE A 100 -6.88 -0.85 23.28
C ILE A 100 -8.40 -0.86 23.09
N LEU A 101 -9.02 -2.03 23.19
CA LEU A 101 -10.46 -2.15 23.06
C LEU A 101 -11.20 -1.41 24.17
N THR A 102 -10.73 -1.54 25.41
CA THR A 102 -11.30 -0.85 26.57
C THR A 102 -11.22 0.67 26.43
N LYS A 103 -10.08 1.21 25.98
CA LYS A 103 -9.93 2.65 25.73
C LYS A 103 -10.93 3.15 24.67
N ILE A 104 -11.14 2.37 23.61
CA ILE A 104 -12.14 2.71 22.57
C ILE A 104 -13.57 2.63 23.13
N GLU A 105 -13.88 1.63 23.97
CA GLU A 105 -15.17 1.54 24.65
C GLU A 105 -15.44 2.73 25.59
N GLU A 106 -14.46 3.09 26.39
CA GLU A 106 -14.55 4.24 27.32
C GLU A 106 -14.78 5.56 26.58
N PHE A 107 -14.08 5.77 25.47
CA PHE A 107 -14.25 6.96 24.65
C PHE A 107 -15.61 7.00 23.94
N SER A 108 -16.00 5.89 23.31
CA SER A 108 -17.20 5.82 22.49
C SER A 108 -18.50 5.64 23.30
N GLY A 109 -18.38 5.14 24.54
CA GLY A 109 -19.53 4.68 25.32
C GLY A 109 -20.18 3.40 24.77
N ARG A 110 -19.54 2.72 23.80
CA ARG A 110 -20.04 1.53 23.11
C ARG A 110 -19.16 0.33 23.40
N LYS A 111 -19.78 -0.84 23.53
CA LYS A 111 -19.03 -2.10 23.68
C LYS A 111 -18.44 -2.54 22.33
N VAL A 112 -17.41 -3.37 22.38
CA VAL A 112 -16.77 -3.99 21.20
C VAL A 112 -17.16 -5.46 21.16
N ILE A 113 -17.55 -5.96 19.98
CA ILE A 113 -17.79 -7.38 19.73
C ILE A 113 -16.44 -8.11 19.75
N ARG A 114 -16.11 -8.77 20.86
CA ARG A 114 -14.80 -9.44 21.06
C ARG A 114 -14.55 -10.55 20.08
N GLU A 115 -15.59 -11.24 19.63
CA GLU A 115 -15.50 -12.34 18.66
C GLU A 115 -15.05 -11.88 17.27
N ALA A 116 -15.26 -10.61 16.94
CA ALA A 116 -14.79 -9.98 15.71
C ALA A 116 -13.31 -9.58 15.75
N ASN A 117 -12.71 -9.46 16.96
CA ASN A 117 -11.34 -9.02 17.18
C ASN A 117 -10.29 -10.05 16.72
N LYS A 118 -10.15 -10.20 15.41
CA LYS A 118 -9.19 -11.11 14.74
C LYS A 118 -9.05 -10.72 13.28
N PRO A 119 -8.14 -11.34 12.51
CA PRO A 119 -8.10 -11.17 11.06
C PRO A 119 -9.42 -11.61 10.42
N TYR A 120 -10.02 -10.72 9.65
CA TYR A 120 -11.32 -10.97 9.02
C TYR A 120 -11.41 -10.33 7.62
N SER A 121 -12.16 -10.97 6.71
CA SER A 121 -12.62 -10.33 5.49
C SER A 121 -13.62 -9.23 5.83
N GLY A 122 -13.47 -8.04 5.23
CA GLY A 122 -14.36 -6.91 5.50
C GLY A 122 -15.81 -7.08 5.04
N THR A 123 -16.12 -8.07 4.20
CA THR A 123 -17.48 -8.50 3.87
C THR A 123 -18.00 -9.53 4.87
N ALA A 124 -17.24 -10.58 5.10
CA ALA A 124 -17.65 -11.65 6.00
C ALA A 124 -17.90 -11.13 7.44
N VAL A 125 -17.07 -10.19 7.93
CA VAL A 125 -17.23 -9.65 9.29
C VAL A 125 -18.55 -8.91 9.48
N ILE A 126 -19.04 -8.18 8.47
CA ILE A 126 -20.33 -7.50 8.56
C ILE A 126 -21.50 -8.46 8.35
N ASP A 127 -21.33 -9.53 7.55
CA ASP A 127 -22.35 -10.57 7.42
C ASP A 127 -22.53 -11.34 8.73
N ASP A 128 -21.43 -11.67 9.42
CA ASP A 128 -21.42 -12.46 10.65
C ASP A 128 -21.88 -11.64 11.88
N PHE A 129 -21.46 -10.39 12.00
CA PHE A 129 -21.68 -9.57 13.21
C PHE A 129 -22.61 -8.38 13.00
N GLY A 130 -22.97 -8.05 11.77
CA GLY A 130 -23.87 -6.95 11.44
C GLY A 130 -25.23 -7.04 12.12
N PRO A 131 -25.92 -8.20 12.15
CA PRO A 131 -27.19 -8.34 12.86
C PRO A 131 -27.08 -7.98 14.33
N ARG A 132 -26.04 -8.47 15.04
CA ARG A 132 -25.78 -8.14 16.44
C ARG A 132 -25.44 -6.65 16.61
N GLN A 133 -24.61 -6.11 15.73
CA GLN A 133 -24.24 -4.69 15.78
C GLN A 133 -25.46 -3.77 15.65
N MET A 134 -26.40 -4.11 14.75
CA MET A 134 -27.66 -3.35 14.59
C MET A 134 -28.55 -3.41 15.82
N GLU A 135 -28.61 -4.55 16.50
CA GLU A 135 -29.43 -4.73 17.70
C GLU A 135 -28.85 -4.04 18.92
N THR A 136 -27.53 -4.12 19.10
CA THR A 136 -26.87 -3.72 20.35
C THR A 136 -26.16 -2.37 20.28
N GLY A 137 -25.83 -1.88 19.08
CA GLY A 137 -25.00 -0.70 18.88
C GLY A 137 -23.52 -0.89 19.26
N GLU A 138 -23.07 -2.14 19.42
CA GLU A 138 -21.66 -2.47 19.66
C GLU A 138 -20.79 -2.13 18.43
N LEU A 139 -19.49 -1.99 18.62
CA LEU A 139 -18.54 -1.79 17.53
C LEU A 139 -18.01 -3.12 16.98
N ILE A 140 -17.91 -3.27 15.68
CA ILE A 140 -17.19 -4.37 15.05
C ILE A 140 -15.75 -3.93 14.82
N ILE A 141 -14.82 -4.38 15.67
CA ILE A 141 -13.38 -4.11 15.51
C ILE A 141 -12.68 -5.38 15.04
N TYR A 142 -11.90 -5.26 13.95
CA TYR A 142 -11.17 -6.38 13.36
C TYR A 142 -9.89 -5.89 12.68
N THR A 143 -9.05 -6.82 12.27
CA THR A 143 -7.78 -6.56 11.58
C THR A 143 -7.66 -7.34 10.26
N SER A 144 -6.51 -7.29 9.64
CA SER A 144 -6.05 -8.13 8.52
C SER A 144 -4.60 -8.56 8.74
N ALA A 145 -3.91 -9.04 7.71
CA ALA A 145 -2.47 -9.29 7.76
C ALA A 145 -1.66 -7.99 7.85
N ASP A 146 -2.22 -6.87 7.38
CA ASP A 146 -1.60 -5.56 7.45
C ASP A 146 -1.66 -4.95 8.87
N PRO A 147 -0.79 -3.97 9.19
CA PRO A 147 -0.82 -3.24 10.45
C PRO A 147 -1.99 -2.23 10.53
N VAL A 148 -3.20 -2.73 10.54
CA VAL A 148 -4.43 -1.92 10.48
C VAL A 148 -5.45 -2.32 11.54
N LEU A 149 -6.16 -1.34 12.10
CA LEU A 149 -7.36 -1.52 12.91
C LEU A 149 -8.55 -1.00 12.11
N GLN A 150 -9.57 -1.82 11.94
CA GLN A 150 -10.76 -1.50 11.17
C GLN A 150 -11.99 -1.50 12.09
N ILE A 151 -12.81 -0.46 11.99
CA ILE A 151 -14.05 -0.32 12.76
C ILE A 151 -15.21 -0.29 11.78
N ALA A 152 -16.04 -1.33 11.78
CA ALA A 152 -17.25 -1.36 10.97
C ALA A 152 -18.48 -1.05 11.82
N ALA A 153 -19.42 -0.28 11.25
CA ALA A 153 -20.68 0.09 11.88
C ALA A 153 -21.75 0.39 10.82
N HIS A 154 -23.00 0.04 11.13
CA HIS A 154 -24.14 0.38 10.31
C HIS A 154 -24.49 1.86 10.45
N GLU A 155 -24.68 2.58 9.33
CA GLU A 155 -24.86 4.04 9.32
C GLU A 155 -26.13 4.51 10.05
N ASP A 156 -27.18 3.71 10.07
CA ASP A 156 -28.42 4.04 10.80
C ASP A 156 -28.32 3.79 12.32
N VAL A 157 -27.28 3.07 12.78
CA VAL A 157 -27.07 2.74 14.19
C VAL A 157 -25.98 3.62 14.82
N ILE A 158 -24.91 3.81 14.08
CA ILE A 158 -23.79 4.68 14.44
C ILE A 158 -23.59 5.66 13.27
N PRO A 159 -24.00 6.92 13.44
CA PRO A 159 -23.80 7.94 12.41
C PRO A 159 -22.35 8.01 11.96
N VAL A 160 -22.14 8.23 10.67
CA VAL A 160 -20.78 8.27 10.07
C VAL A 160 -19.84 9.23 10.80
N GLU A 161 -20.33 10.40 11.21
CA GLU A 161 -19.53 11.37 11.96
C GLU A 161 -19.11 10.88 13.36
N GLU A 162 -19.93 10.05 13.99
CA GLU A 162 -19.58 9.40 15.26
C GLU A 162 -18.50 8.34 15.03
N LEU A 163 -18.68 7.50 14.01
CA LEU A 163 -17.68 6.51 13.62
C LEU A 163 -16.33 7.15 13.30
N TYR A 164 -16.33 8.30 12.62
CA TYR A 164 -15.11 9.05 12.33
C TYR A 164 -14.41 9.52 13.60
N LYS A 165 -15.13 10.06 14.57
CA LYS A 165 -14.55 10.48 15.86
C LYS A 165 -13.95 9.31 16.63
N ILE A 166 -14.61 8.14 16.59
CA ILE A 166 -14.08 6.91 17.21
C ILE A 166 -12.78 6.49 16.51
N CYS A 167 -12.72 6.54 15.19
CA CYS A 167 -11.51 6.22 14.44
C CYS A 167 -10.38 7.23 14.66
N GLU A 168 -10.69 8.51 14.78
CA GLU A 168 -9.71 9.55 15.14
C GLU A 168 -9.12 9.32 16.54
N TYR A 169 -9.97 8.97 17.50
CA TYR A 169 -9.49 8.59 18.82
C TYR A 169 -8.63 7.31 18.78
N ALA A 170 -9.10 6.27 18.08
CA ALA A 170 -8.31 5.05 17.89
C ALA A 170 -6.94 5.35 17.25
N ARG A 171 -6.87 6.29 16.27
CA ARG A 171 -5.62 6.75 15.68
C ARG A 171 -4.72 7.42 16.75
N SER A 172 -5.27 8.22 17.64
CA SER A 172 -4.48 8.94 18.65
C SER A 172 -3.80 8.02 19.68
N ILE A 173 -4.39 6.85 19.96
CA ILE A 173 -3.86 5.88 20.94
C ILE A 173 -3.05 4.73 20.30
N THR A 174 -2.81 4.77 18.98
CA THR A 174 -2.10 3.72 18.24
C THR A 174 -0.93 4.27 17.41
N GLN A 175 -0.34 5.38 17.87
CA GLN A 175 0.81 6.04 17.20
C GLN A 175 2.17 5.50 17.66
N GLU A 176 2.18 4.72 18.73
CA GLU A 176 3.37 4.15 19.35
C GLU A 176 3.04 2.81 20.02
N ARG A 177 4.08 2.07 20.43
CA ARG A 177 3.89 0.79 21.12
C ARG A 177 3.11 0.96 22.44
N PRO A 178 2.29 -0.02 22.84
CA PRO A 178 2.24 -1.40 22.31
C PRO A 178 1.33 -1.62 21.08
N ALA A 179 0.92 -0.59 20.40
CA ALA A 179 0.06 -0.70 19.21
C ALA A 179 0.42 0.35 18.16
N LEU A 180 1.63 0.25 17.60
CA LEU A 180 2.06 1.09 16.49
C LEU A 180 1.42 0.59 15.20
N LEU A 181 0.31 1.22 14.77
CA LEU A 181 -0.44 0.83 13.59
C LEU A 181 -0.25 1.80 12.43
N GLY A 182 -0.14 1.27 11.23
CA GLY A 182 -0.04 2.07 10.03
C GLY A 182 -1.32 2.85 9.72
N ARG A 183 -2.50 2.22 9.90
CA ARG A 183 -3.80 2.85 9.57
C ARG A 183 -4.91 2.42 10.52
N ILE A 184 -5.84 3.36 10.77
CA ILE A 184 -7.17 3.08 11.31
C ILE A 184 -8.17 3.29 10.17
N ILE A 185 -9.14 2.40 10.01
CA ILE A 185 -10.07 2.45 8.89
C ILE A 185 -11.50 2.46 9.41
N ALA A 186 -12.24 3.53 9.11
CA ALA A 186 -13.69 3.55 9.24
C ALA A 186 -14.32 2.76 8.09
N ARG A 187 -15.15 1.79 8.42
CA ARG A 187 -15.84 0.90 7.47
C ARG A 187 -17.36 0.95 7.65
N PRO A 188 -18.01 2.07 7.30
CA PRO A 188 -19.47 2.16 7.38
C PRO A 188 -20.13 1.22 6.36
N TYR A 189 -21.29 0.71 6.72
CA TYR A 189 -22.12 -0.15 5.88
C TYR A 189 -23.61 0.14 6.09
N VAL A 190 -24.42 -0.32 5.17
CA VAL A 190 -25.90 -0.22 5.19
C VAL A 190 -26.52 -1.56 4.77
N GLY A 191 -27.85 -1.67 4.88
CA GLY A 191 -28.62 -2.83 4.45
C GLY A 191 -29.19 -3.61 5.62
N GLU A 192 -29.66 -4.80 5.35
CA GLU A 192 -30.34 -5.69 6.29
C GLU A 192 -29.59 -7.01 6.42
N PRO A 193 -29.82 -7.79 7.48
CA PRO A 193 -29.21 -9.09 7.64
C PRO A 193 -29.33 -9.96 6.38
N GLY A 194 -28.17 -10.43 5.89
CA GLY A 194 -28.06 -11.21 4.64
C GLY A 194 -27.90 -10.37 3.36
N ASN A 195 -27.95 -9.04 3.45
CA ASN A 195 -27.75 -8.14 2.30
C ASN A 195 -27.06 -6.83 2.71
N PHE A 196 -25.98 -6.93 3.45
CA PHE A 196 -25.18 -5.77 3.83
C PHE A 196 -24.28 -5.29 2.70
N THR A 197 -24.14 -3.97 2.59
CA THR A 197 -23.28 -3.34 1.59
C THR A 197 -22.42 -2.25 2.24
N ARG A 198 -21.11 -2.30 2.00
CA ARG A 198 -20.17 -1.24 2.43
C ARG A 198 -20.43 0.02 1.62
N THR A 199 -20.44 1.16 2.29
CA THR A 199 -20.69 2.46 1.64
C THR A 199 -19.40 3.10 1.14
N ALA A 200 -19.55 4.17 0.37
CA ALA A 200 -18.44 5.01 -0.07
C ALA A 200 -17.87 5.91 1.06
N ASN A 201 -18.52 5.96 2.22
CA ASN A 201 -18.10 6.74 3.39
C ASN A 201 -16.94 6.08 4.17
N ARG A 202 -16.19 5.18 3.54
CA ARG A 202 -14.92 4.69 4.07
C ARG A 202 -13.96 5.85 4.24
N ARG A 203 -13.27 5.89 5.40
CA ARG A 203 -12.20 6.85 5.66
C ARG A 203 -11.03 6.19 6.35
N ASP A 204 -9.84 6.43 5.84
CA ASP A 204 -8.59 5.91 6.36
C ASP A 204 -7.86 7.02 7.12
N TYR A 205 -7.38 6.69 8.32
CA TYR A 205 -6.57 7.56 9.17
C TYR A 205 -5.17 6.97 9.24
N ALA A 206 -4.33 7.41 8.31
CA ALA A 206 -2.94 6.96 8.23
C ALA A 206 -2.09 7.54 9.37
N LEU A 207 -1.02 6.85 9.70
CA LEU A 207 0.05 7.43 10.51
C LEU A 207 0.86 8.38 9.62
N SER A 208 1.16 9.57 10.13
CA SER A 208 2.09 10.47 9.43
C SER A 208 3.52 9.97 9.59
N PRO A 209 4.39 10.22 8.59
CA PRO A 209 5.82 9.99 8.77
C PRO A 209 6.33 10.66 10.05
N PHE A 210 7.08 9.92 10.87
CA PHE A 210 7.58 10.42 12.16
C PHE A 210 8.85 11.28 12.03
N GLY A 211 9.23 11.62 10.81
CA GLY A 211 10.34 12.52 10.51
C GLY A 211 10.20 13.15 9.13
N PRO A 212 11.00 14.18 8.84
CA PRO A 212 10.98 14.86 7.56
C PRO A 212 11.52 13.94 6.47
N THR A 213 10.74 13.78 5.40
CA THR A 213 11.11 13.05 4.19
C THR A 213 11.71 13.98 3.13
N VAL A 214 12.19 13.42 2.02
CA VAL A 214 12.60 14.20 0.83
C VAL A 214 11.43 15.07 0.33
N LEU A 215 10.19 14.59 0.41
CA LEU A 215 9.00 15.36 0.03
C LEU A 215 8.87 16.65 0.86
N ASN A 216 9.06 16.56 2.18
CA ASN A 216 9.03 17.73 3.05
C ASN A 216 10.15 18.72 2.70
N LYS A 217 11.36 18.23 2.49
CA LYS A 217 12.51 19.09 2.15
C LYS A 217 12.33 19.81 0.82
N LEU A 218 11.71 19.16 -0.16
CA LEU A 218 11.36 19.78 -1.43
C LEU A 218 10.28 20.87 -1.25
N ALA A 219 9.20 20.53 -0.54
CA ALA A 219 8.11 21.47 -0.26
C ALA A 219 8.60 22.71 0.51
N ASP A 220 9.42 22.51 1.55
CA ASP A 220 10.03 23.58 2.35
C ASP A 220 10.96 24.48 1.51
N ALA A 221 11.60 23.91 0.48
CA ALA A 221 12.40 24.66 -0.48
C ALA A 221 11.57 25.32 -1.61
N GLY A 222 10.25 25.26 -1.54
CA GLY A 222 9.36 25.78 -2.58
C GLY A 222 9.41 25.00 -3.90
N ILE A 223 9.86 23.73 -3.86
CA ILE A 223 9.90 22.83 -5.01
C ILE A 223 8.64 21.97 -4.98
N PRO A 224 7.76 22.04 -6.01
CA PRO A 224 6.51 21.31 -5.98
C PRO A 224 6.69 19.80 -6.01
N THR A 225 5.84 19.12 -5.25
CA THR A 225 5.74 17.65 -5.17
C THR A 225 4.33 17.23 -5.59
N TYR A 226 4.25 16.26 -6.49
CA TYR A 226 3.00 15.75 -7.05
C TYR A 226 2.81 14.30 -6.63
N GLY A 227 1.76 14.03 -5.86
CA GLY A 227 1.38 12.68 -5.45
C GLY A 227 0.34 12.10 -6.41
N VAL A 228 0.65 10.99 -7.10
CA VAL A 228 -0.27 10.29 -7.99
C VAL A 228 -0.64 8.94 -7.40
N GLY A 229 -1.93 8.62 -7.33
CA GLY A 229 -2.43 7.39 -6.74
C GLY A 229 -2.56 7.49 -5.22
N LYS A 230 -2.06 6.51 -4.48
CA LYS A 230 -2.14 6.49 -3.01
C LYS A 230 -1.07 7.31 -2.30
N ILE A 231 -0.22 8.04 -3.01
CA ILE A 231 0.93 8.73 -2.40
C ILE A 231 0.48 9.70 -1.31
N ASN A 232 -0.55 10.49 -1.57
CA ASN A 232 -1.07 11.42 -0.56
C ASN A 232 -1.51 10.70 0.72
N ASP A 233 -2.18 9.56 0.61
CA ASP A 233 -2.63 8.75 1.76
C ASP A 233 -1.44 8.12 2.52
N ILE A 234 -0.45 7.58 1.77
CA ILE A 234 0.72 6.90 2.34
C ILE A 234 1.56 7.86 3.20
N PHE A 235 1.64 9.12 2.79
CA PHE A 235 2.35 10.17 3.51
C PHE A 235 1.42 11.03 4.39
N ASN A 236 0.12 10.71 4.45
CA ASN A 236 -0.90 11.51 5.16
C ASN A 236 -0.81 13.00 4.82
N GLY A 237 -0.61 13.31 3.54
CA GLY A 237 -0.45 14.66 3.00
C GLY A 237 0.90 15.32 3.30
N SER A 238 1.77 14.69 4.09
CA SER A 238 3.04 15.28 4.52
C SER A 238 4.00 15.48 3.34
N GLY A 239 4.36 16.73 3.06
CA GLY A 239 5.27 17.11 1.98
C GLY A 239 4.69 17.00 0.57
N ILE A 240 3.38 16.72 0.40
CA ILE A 240 2.70 16.71 -0.90
C ILE A 240 2.07 18.08 -1.12
N THR A 241 2.57 18.80 -2.13
CA THR A 241 2.03 20.13 -2.49
C THR A 241 0.89 20.05 -3.48
N ASN A 242 0.82 18.98 -4.27
CA ASN A 242 -0.20 18.76 -5.29
C ASN A 242 -0.66 17.30 -5.24
N ASP A 243 -1.87 17.06 -4.76
CA ASP A 243 -2.50 15.74 -4.80
C ASP A 243 -3.23 15.58 -6.15
N MET A 244 -2.76 14.64 -6.97
CA MET A 244 -3.33 14.33 -8.28
C MET A 244 -4.47 13.29 -8.20
N GLY A 245 -4.79 12.84 -6.98
CA GLY A 245 -5.89 11.93 -6.69
C GLY A 245 -5.60 10.44 -6.93
N HIS A 246 -6.56 9.61 -6.54
CA HIS A 246 -6.47 8.17 -6.61
C HIS A 246 -6.56 7.63 -8.04
N ASN A 247 -5.83 6.57 -8.31
CA ASN A 247 -5.89 5.84 -9.57
C ASN A 247 -7.06 4.84 -9.57
N LYS A 248 -7.78 4.77 -10.69
CA LYS A 248 -8.81 3.74 -10.93
C LYS A 248 -8.20 2.41 -11.38
N SER A 249 -7.00 2.47 -11.94
CA SER A 249 -6.17 1.35 -12.40
C SER A 249 -4.74 1.84 -12.60
N ASN A 250 -3.79 0.94 -12.83
CA ASN A 250 -2.42 1.31 -13.16
C ASN A 250 -2.36 2.19 -14.42
N MET A 251 -3.13 1.86 -15.46
CA MET A 251 -3.14 2.66 -16.70
C MET A 251 -3.70 4.07 -16.47
N HIS A 252 -4.70 4.23 -15.61
CA HIS A 252 -5.15 5.57 -15.19
C HIS A 252 -4.05 6.33 -14.43
N GLY A 253 -3.24 5.62 -13.64
CA GLY A 253 -2.07 6.21 -12.97
C GLY A 253 -1.02 6.71 -13.97
N VAL A 254 -0.74 5.94 -15.02
CA VAL A 254 0.15 6.36 -16.11
C VAL A 254 -0.43 7.58 -16.85
N ASP A 255 -1.73 7.59 -17.14
CA ASP A 255 -2.37 8.77 -17.76
C ASP A 255 -2.24 10.02 -16.89
N THR A 256 -2.39 9.87 -15.57
CA THR A 256 -2.24 10.97 -14.62
C THR A 256 -0.79 11.45 -14.53
N LEU A 257 0.18 10.52 -14.54
CA LEU A 257 1.60 10.86 -14.61
C LEU A 257 1.92 11.66 -15.88
N LEU A 258 1.49 11.18 -17.05
CA LEU A 258 1.72 11.87 -18.32
C LEU A 258 1.10 13.28 -18.35
N LYS A 259 -0.10 13.42 -17.79
CA LYS A 259 -0.74 14.76 -17.62
C LYS A 259 0.09 15.64 -16.69
N THR A 260 0.60 15.10 -15.58
CA THR A 260 1.44 15.86 -14.64
C THR A 260 2.72 16.33 -15.32
N MET A 261 3.39 15.47 -16.12
CA MET A 261 4.59 15.84 -16.86
C MET A 261 4.36 16.96 -17.88
N GLN A 262 3.13 17.14 -18.36
CA GLN A 262 2.73 18.16 -19.33
C GLN A 262 2.22 19.45 -18.69
N LEU A 263 2.08 19.53 -17.37
CA LEU A 263 1.65 20.75 -16.69
C LEU A 263 2.66 21.88 -16.93
N PRO A 264 2.21 23.07 -17.34
CA PRO A 264 3.11 24.22 -17.55
C PRO A 264 3.94 24.59 -16.31
N GLU A 265 3.38 24.38 -15.14
CA GLU A 265 4.02 24.62 -13.84
C GLU A 265 4.99 23.52 -13.42
N PHE A 266 4.95 22.34 -14.03
CA PHE A 266 5.89 21.26 -13.76
C PHE A 266 7.21 21.46 -14.53
N THR A 267 7.89 22.56 -14.20
CA THR A 267 9.21 22.89 -14.77
C THR A 267 10.37 22.43 -13.87
N LYS A 268 10.10 22.22 -12.59
CA LYS A 268 11.01 21.69 -11.58
C LYS A 268 10.18 21.08 -10.46
N GLY A 269 10.43 19.87 -10.10
CA GLY A 269 9.65 19.20 -9.04
C GLY A 269 9.86 17.71 -9.00
N LEU A 270 9.11 17.05 -8.15
CA LEU A 270 9.05 15.59 -8.05
C LEU A 270 7.62 15.12 -8.29
N SER A 271 7.43 14.23 -9.26
CA SER A 271 6.19 13.45 -9.36
C SER A 271 6.44 12.06 -8.80
N PHE A 272 5.72 11.70 -7.73
CA PHE A 272 5.76 10.37 -7.14
C PHE A 272 4.46 9.65 -7.49
N THR A 273 4.58 8.55 -8.24
CA THR A 273 3.42 7.80 -8.76
C THR A 273 3.42 6.40 -8.19
N ASN A 274 2.31 6.01 -7.57
CA ASN A 274 2.08 4.65 -7.07
C ASN A 274 1.10 3.93 -7.99
N LEU A 275 1.48 2.75 -8.51
CA LEU A 275 0.65 1.88 -9.34
C LEU A 275 0.24 0.65 -8.52
N VAL A 276 -1.00 0.60 -8.06
CA VAL A 276 -1.45 -0.30 -6.98
C VAL A 276 -1.95 -1.68 -7.43
N ASP A 277 -2.26 -1.87 -8.73
CA ASP A 277 -2.91 -3.11 -9.19
C ASP A 277 -1.99 -4.32 -9.04
N PHE A 278 -0.66 -4.15 -9.15
CA PHE A 278 0.33 -5.20 -8.99
C PHE A 278 0.13 -5.95 -7.68
N ASP A 279 0.05 -5.20 -6.61
CA ASP A 279 -0.14 -5.72 -5.27
C ASP A 279 -1.61 -6.11 -5.01
N ALA A 280 -2.51 -5.15 -5.10
CA ALA A 280 -3.90 -5.30 -4.66
C ALA A 280 -4.71 -6.30 -5.49
N MET A 281 -4.48 -6.35 -6.81
CA MET A 281 -5.26 -7.19 -7.72
C MET A 281 -4.60 -8.54 -8.00
N TYR A 282 -3.28 -8.61 -7.94
CA TYR A 282 -2.55 -9.79 -8.43
C TYR A 282 -1.59 -10.38 -7.39
N GLY A 283 -0.85 -9.59 -6.64
CA GLY A 283 0.07 -10.04 -5.61
C GLY A 283 -0.64 -10.80 -4.49
N HIS A 284 -1.48 -10.14 -3.73
CA HIS A 284 -2.27 -10.75 -2.64
C HIS A 284 -3.23 -11.87 -3.10
N ARG A 285 -3.62 -11.86 -4.37
CA ARG A 285 -4.50 -12.89 -4.94
C ARG A 285 -3.75 -14.04 -5.57
N ARG A 286 -2.43 -14.04 -5.50
CA ARG A 286 -1.56 -15.10 -6.05
C ARG A 286 -1.82 -15.38 -7.53
N ASN A 287 -2.07 -14.32 -8.30
CA ASN A 287 -2.34 -14.39 -9.73
C ASN A 287 -1.10 -13.95 -10.53
N ALA A 288 -0.16 -14.87 -10.75
CA ALA A 288 1.07 -14.62 -11.49
C ALA A 288 0.82 -14.19 -12.95
N GLN A 289 -0.24 -14.73 -13.57
CA GLN A 289 -0.63 -14.37 -14.93
C GLN A 289 -1.08 -12.92 -15.02
N GLY A 290 -1.99 -12.49 -14.14
CA GLY A 290 -2.47 -11.12 -14.09
C GLY A 290 -1.36 -10.12 -13.72
N TYR A 291 -0.44 -10.52 -12.84
CA TYR A 291 0.73 -9.69 -12.51
C TYR A 291 1.63 -9.47 -13.74
N ARG A 292 1.93 -10.54 -14.50
CA ARG A 292 2.64 -10.46 -15.77
C ARG A 292 1.95 -9.52 -16.75
N ASP A 293 0.65 -9.73 -16.97
CA ASP A 293 -0.13 -8.94 -17.93
C ASP A 293 -0.08 -7.45 -17.56
N CYS A 294 -0.13 -7.15 -16.26
CA CYS A 294 -0.02 -5.80 -15.73
C CYS A 294 1.37 -5.17 -15.99
N LEU A 295 2.44 -5.94 -15.85
CA LEU A 295 3.80 -5.49 -16.19
C LEU A 295 3.95 -5.24 -17.70
N GLU A 296 3.39 -6.12 -18.53
CA GLU A 296 3.43 -5.98 -19.98
C GLU A 296 2.59 -4.78 -20.47
N ASP A 297 1.46 -4.49 -19.80
CA ASP A 297 0.67 -3.30 -20.11
C ASP A 297 1.40 -2.01 -19.71
N PHE A 298 2.10 -1.99 -18.58
CA PHE A 298 2.97 -0.88 -18.22
C PHE A 298 4.12 -0.71 -19.21
N ASP A 299 4.76 -1.81 -19.64
CA ASP A 299 5.84 -1.79 -20.62
C ASP A 299 5.43 -1.14 -21.95
N LYS A 300 4.21 -1.41 -22.41
CA LYS A 300 3.65 -0.79 -23.64
C LYS A 300 3.52 0.73 -23.53
N ARG A 301 3.37 1.26 -22.32
CA ARG A 301 3.25 2.71 -22.07
C ARG A 301 4.61 3.38 -21.80
N MET A 302 5.68 2.61 -21.63
CA MET A 302 7.04 3.15 -21.41
C MET A 302 7.50 4.12 -22.50
N PRO A 303 7.29 3.87 -23.81
CA PRO A 303 7.66 4.83 -24.84
C PRO A 303 7.03 6.21 -24.65
N GLU A 304 5.73 6.29 -24.29
CA GLU A 304 5.02 7.55 -24.07
C GLU A 304 5.63 8.33 -22.90
N ILE A 305 6.01 7.62 -21.82
CA ILE A 305 6.65 8.24 -20.65
C ILE A 305 8.02 8.79 -21.05
N LEU A 306 8.84 7.98 -21.74
CA LEU A 306 10.19 8.37 -22.16
C LEU A 306 10.17 9.55 -23.15
N GLU A 307 9.21 9.56 -24.11
CA GLU A 307 9.05 10.65 -25.07
C GLU A 307 8.53 11.94 -24.40
N SER A 308 7.83 11.83 -23.28
CA SER A 308 7.35 12.99 -22.52
C SER A 308 8.40 13.61 -21.61
N MET A 309 9.55 12.95 -21.41
CA MET A 309 10.66 13.47 -20.60
C MET A 309 11.38 14.61 -21.31
N LYS A 310 11.78 15.60 -20.52
CA LYS A 310 12.68 16.69 -20.95
C LYS A 310 14.14 16.27 -20.74
N GLU A 311 15.06 17.04 -21.31
CA GLU A 311 16.50 16.72 -21.30
C GLU A 311 17.09 16.53 -19.89
N ASP A 312 16.59 17.30 -18.91
CA ASP A 312 17.06 17.26 -17.52
C ASP A 312 16.20 16.37 -16.59
N ASP A 313 15.22 15.66 -17.13
CA ASP A 313 14.35 14.81 -16.34
C ASP A 313 15.05 13.48 -15.99
N LEU A 314 14.79 12.99 -14.78
CA LEU A 314 15.19 11.66 -14.32
C LEU A 314 13.96 10.83 -14.01
N LEU A 315 13.84 9.68 -14.66
CA LEU A 315 12.82 8.67 -14.36
C LEU A 315 13.45 7.58 -13.48
N LEU A 316 12.82 7.32 -12.32
CA LEU A 316 13.12 6.20 -11.43
C LEU A 316 11.95 5.24 -11.43
N ILE A 317 12.20 3.94 -11.72
CA ILE A 317 11.22 2.86 -11.63
C ILE A 317 11.69 1.90 -10.56
N THR A 318 10.90 1.74 -9.52
CA THR A 318 11.23 0.89 -8.38
C THR A 318 9.98 0.22 -7.80
N ALA A 319 10.14 -0.63 -6.81
CA ALA A 319 9.05 -1.16 -6.00
C ALA A 319 9.23 -0.71 -4.55
N ASP A 320 8.13 -0.51 -3.85
CA ASP A 320 8.08 -0.22 -2.42
C ASP A 320 8.32 -1.48 -1.58
N HIS A 321 7.87 -2.63 -2.06
CA HIS A 321 8.11 -3.97 -1.49
C HIS A 321 7.96 -5.05 -2.57
N GLY A 322 8.28 -6.28 -2.22
CA GLY A 322 7.94 -7.45 -3.02
C GLY A 322 6.53 -7.95 -2.70
N ASN A 323 5.89 -8.62 -3.65
CA ASN A 323 4.73 -9.46 -3.41
C ASN A 323 4.72 -10.57 -4.46
N ASP A 324 5.36 -11.69 -4.14
CA ASP A 324 5.53 -12.81 -5.06
C ASP A 324 4.23 -13.60 -5.22
N PRO A 325 3.56 -13.54 -6.39
CA PRO A 325 2.27 -14.20 -6.57
C PRO A 325 2.36 -15.73 -6.64
N THR A 326 3.56 -16.29 -6.63
CA THR A 326 3.79 -17.74 -6.64
C THR A 326 4.20 -18.28 -5.27
N TYR A 327 4.42 -17.41 -4.29
CA TYR A 327 4.84 -17.79 -2.94
C TYR A 327 3.63 -18.12 -2.04
N THR A 328 3.90 -18.78 -0.91
CA THR A 328 2.84 -19.20 0.04
C THR A 328 2.29 -18.01 0.84
N GLY A 329 1.05 -18.10 1.28
CA GLY A 329 0.38 -17.03 2.01
C GLY A 329 -0.15 -15.92 1.11
N THR A 330 -0.60 -14.82 1.70
CA THR A 330 -1.18 -13.65 1.01
C THR A 330 -0.50 -12.33 1.41
N ASP A 331 0.62 -12.41 2.10
CA ASP A 331 1.40 -11.28 2.61
C ASP A 331 2.41 -10.77 1.55
N HIS A 332 3.01 -9.62 1.82
CA HIS A 332 4.07 -8.99 1.04
C HIS A 332 5.34 -9.82 0.99
#